data_314f34c71c4afd65dd7ae45301e180a2
#
_entry.id   314f34c71c4afd65dd7ae45301e180a2
#
_cell.length_a   1.000
_cell.length_b   1.000
_cell.length_c   1.000
_cell.angle_alpha   90.00
_cell.angle_beta   90.00
_cell.angle_gamma   90.00
#
_symmetry.space_group_name_H-M   'P 1'
#
loop_
_entity.id
_entity.type
_entity.pdbx_description
1 polymer ?
#
loop_
_entity_poly.entity_id
_entity_poly.type
_entity_poly.pdbx_seq_one_letter_code
_entity_poly.pdbx_strand_id
1 'polypeptide(L)'
;MTKRNAMFTLAHLSDPHLAPLPEPRWTELIGKRITGYINWQRKRRFIHDPAVLAAIVADVKAQATDHIAVTGDIANIGLAAEYPIGRDWLENLGSTRDVTFVPGNHDIYVRESAVFASRQWGAYMSDDDGTGGFPFVRRRGNVALIGLSTGVPTAPFLATGWLGVTQFAALAIALNKLRDEDLFRAVLLHHPPVTEAAQQNRLLDARIF
;
A
#
# COMPACT_ATOMS: atom_id res chain seq x y z
N MET A 1 10.99 39.39 2.93
CA MET A 1 11.45 38.18 3.65
C MET A 1 11.02 36.98 2.82
N THR A 2 11.93 36.39 2.08
CA THR A 2 11.70 35.18 1.27
C THR A 2 11.49 34.03 2.24
N LYS A 3 10.27 33.47 2.29
CA LYS A 3 10.03 32.20 3.01
C LYS A 3 11.01 31.18 2.41
N ARG A 4 12.00 30.71 3.17
CA ARG A 4 12.71 29.50 2.84
C ARG A 4 11.64 28.43 2.66
N ASN A 5 11.48 27.90 1.43
CA ASN A 5 10.68 26.70 1.23
C ASN A 5 11.31 25.62 2.10
N ALA A 6 10.67 25.30 3.22
CA ALA A 6 11.07 24.16 4.02
C ALA A 6 11.00 22.93 3.10
N MET A 7 12.07 22.16 3.05
CA MET A 7 12.13 20.94 2.25
C MET A 7 11.10 19.95 2.82
N PHE A 8 10.16 19.48 1.98
CA PHE A 8 9.20 18.46 2.38
C PHE A 8 9.90 17.11 2.48
N THR A 9 9.73 16.44 3.59
CA THR A 9 10.33 15.13 3.88
C THR A 9 9.26 14.05 3.90
N LEU A 10 9.46 13.00 3.09
CA LEU A 10 8.58 11.84 2.98
C LEU A 10 9.29 10.58 3.45
N ALA A 11 8.76 9.92 4.48
CA ALA A 11 9.15 8.55 4.79
C ALA A 11 8.39 7.57 3.90
N HIS A 12 9.08 6.57 3.36
CA HIS A 12 8.46 5.54 2.54
C HIS A 12 8.73 4.16 3.14
N LEU A 13 7.66 3.42 3.40
CA LEU A 13 7.67 2.04 3.87
C LEU A 13 6.96 1.14 2.86
N SER A 14 7.44 -0.09 2.71
CA SER A 14 6.80 -1.11 1.86
C SER A 14 6.98 -2.48 2.50
N ASP A 15 6.04 -3.39 2.24
CA ASP A 15 6.12 -4.80 2.60
C ASP A 15 6.36 -5.09 4.10
N PRO A 16 5.65 -4.44 5.05
CA PRO A 16 5.84 -4.69 6.47
C PRO A 16 5.43 -6.10 6.89
N HIS A 17 4.49 -6.74 6.19
CA HIS A 17 3.99 -8.08 6.44
C HIS A 17 3.87 -8.42 7.91
N LEU A 18 2.84 -7.87 8.57
CA LEU A 18 2.70 -7.91 10.01
C LEU A 18 2.73 -9.33 10.58
N ALA A 19 3.59 -9.53 11.56
CA ALA A 19 3.74 -10.79 12.27
C ALA A 19 3.39 -10.59 13.76
N PRO A 20 2.90 -11.64 14.46
CA PRO A 20 2.60 -12.98 13.92
C PRO A 20 1.32 -13.00 13.08
N LEU A 21 1.24 -13.92 12.12
CA LEU A 21 0.00 -14.18 11.39
C LEU A 21 -1.07 -14.68 12.37
N PRO A 22 -2.30 -14.12 12.36
CA PRO A 22 -3.42 -14.65 13.13
C PRO A 22 -3.68 -16.12 12.81
N GLU A 23 -4.07 -16.91 13.81
CA GLU A 23 -4.35 -18.31 13.61
C GLU A 23 -5.59 -18.51 12.74
N PRO A 24 -5.46 -19.10 11.53
CA PRO A 24 -6.58 -19.26 10.61
C PRO A 24 -7.47 -20.42 11.00
N ARG A 25 -8.76 -20.28 10.78
CA ARG A 25 -9.68 -21.43 10.77
C ARG A 25 -9.47 -22.24 9.49
N TRP A 26 -9.64 -23.54 9.54
CA TRP A 26 -9.46 -24.41 8.37
C TRP A 26 -10.31 -23.98 7.16
N THR A 27 -11.50 -23.48 7.40
CA THR A 27 -12.41 -22.95 6.36
C THR A 27 -11.86 -21.71 5.65
N GLU A 28 -10.99 -20.94 6.28
CA GLU A 28 -10.38 -19.75 5.70
C GLU A 28 -9.19 -20.09 4.79
N LEU A 29 -8.61 -21.27 4.92
CA LEU A 29 -7.46 -21.73 4.13
C LEU A 29 -7.84 -22.29 2.76
N ILE A 30 -9.13 -22.28 2.40
CA ILE A 30 -9.58 -22.80 1.09
C ILE A 30 -9.02 -21.94 -0.04
N GLY A 31 -8.53 -22.59 -1.12
CA GLY A 31 -8.02 -21.93 -2.31
C GLY A 31 -6.58 -21.41 -2.16
N LYS A 32 -6.29 -20.20 -2.62
CA LYS A 32 -4.94 -19.62 -2.63
C LYS A 32 -4.32 -19.50 -1.22
N ARG A 33 -5.13 -19.31 -0.20
CA ARG A 33 -4.65 -19.09 1.17
C ARG A 33 -3.87 -20.27 1.74
N ILE A 34 -4.19 -21.51 1.35
CA ILE A 34 -3.45 -22.68 1.85
C ILE A 34 -1.99 -22.66 1.41
N THR A 35 -1.71 -22.29 0.16
CA THR A 35 -0.34 -22.20 -0.34
C THR A 35 0.42 -21.05 0.34
N GLY A 36 -0.25 -19.92 0.56
CA GLY A 36 0.29 -18.80 1.32
C GLY A 36 0.59 -19.15 2.77
N TYR A 37 -0.31 -19.89 3.44
CA TYR A 37 -0.12 -20.34 4.81
C TYR A 37 1.05 -21.33 4.94
N ILE A 38 1.18 -22.27 4.03
CA ILE A 38 2.33 -23.19 3.98
C ILE A 38 3.65 -22.40 3.81
N ASN A 39 3.66 -21.43 2.90
CA ASN A 39 4.84 -20.58 2.71
C ASN A 39 5.15 -19.73 3.95
N TRP A 40 4.12 -19.19 4.61
CA TRP A 40 4.27 -18.49 5.90
C TRP A 40 4.93 -19.40 6.94
N GLN A 41 4.39 -20.58 7.17
CA GLN A 41 4.90 -21.52 8.16
C GLN A 41 6.35 -21.97 7.89
N ARG A 42 6.73 -22.11 6.62
CA ARG A 42 8.06 -22.62 6.23
C ARG A 42 9.14 -21.57 6.14
N LYS A 43 8.76 -20.32 5.76
CA LYS A 43 9.75 -19.29 5.42
C LYS A 43 9.43 -17.94 6.05
N ARG A 44 8.26 -17.34 5.77
CA ARG A 44 7.99 -15.93 6.05
C ARG A 44 8.00 -15.59 7.53
N ARG A 45 7.49 -16.45 8.39
CA ARG A 45 7.48 -16.25 9.84
C ARG A 45 8.87 -16.06 10.46
N PHE A 46 9.92 -16.49 9.76
CA PHE A 46 11.31 -16.34 10.21
C PHE A 46 12.01 -15.13 9.61
N ILE A 47 11.38 -14.47 8.64
CA ILE A 47 11.93 -13.31 7.93
C ILE A 47 11.32 -12.02 8.49
N HIS A 48 10.01 -12.02 8.73
CA HIS A 48 9.29 -10.84 9.23
C HIS A 48 9.36 -10.78 10.76
N ASP A 49 10.42 -10.13 11.26
CA ASP A 49 10.63 -9.95 12.70
C ASP A 49 9.90 -8.69 13.18
N PRO A 50 8.92 -8.84 14.12
CA PRO A 50 8.19 -7.69 14.67
C PRO A 50 9.10 -6.67 15.39
N ALA A 51 10.21 -7.14 15.99
CA ALA A 51 11.13 -6.23 16.69
C ALA A 51 11.88 -5.33 15.70
N VAL A 52 12.28 -5.87 14.55
CA VAL A 52 12.89 -5.08 13.46
C VAL A 52 11.89 -4.06 12.91
N LEU A 53 10.64 -4.48 12.65
CA LEU A 53 9.60 -3.56 12.18
C LEU A 53 9.31 -2.46 13.21
N ALA A 54 9.25 -2.81 14.50
CA ALA A 54 9.07 -1.81 15.57
C ALA A 54 10.23 -0.81 15.65
N ALA A 55 11.46 -1.26 15.45
CA ALA A 55 12.64 -0.38 15.40
C ALA A 55 12.57 0.57 14.18
N ILE A 56 12.17 0.08 13.00
CA ILE A 56 11.99 0.91 11.79
C ILE A 56 10.90 1.97 12.05
N VAL A 57 9.77 1.58 12.63
CA VAL A 57 8.67 2.53 12.96
C VAL A 57 9.14 3.59 13.96
N ALA A 58 9.92 3.19 14.98
CA ALA A 58 10.48 4.12 15.95
C ALA A 58 11.45 5.12 15.28
N ASP A 59 12.29 4.66 14.37
CA ASP A 59 13.21 5.52 13.62
C ASP A 59 12.45 6.50 12.72
N VAL A 60 11.45 6.04 11.94
CA VAL A 60 10.60 6.91 11.11
C VAL A 60 9.95 8.02 11.95
N LYS A 61 9.44 7.68 13.14
CA LYS A 61 8.86 8.68 14.06
C LYS A 61 9.91 9.64 14.59
N ALA A 62 11.11 9.18 14.90
CA ALA A 62 12.21 10.01 15.38
C ALA A 62 12.71 11.00 14.31
N GLN A 63 12.61 10.66 13.02
CA GLN A 63 12.94 11.55 11.90
C GLN A 63 11.95 12.71 11.75
N ALA A 64 10.78 12.64 12.38
CA ALA A 64 9.74 13.68 12.35
C ALA A 64 9.44 14.16 10.91
N THR A 65 9.26 13.22 9.99
CA THR A 65 8.96 13.49 8.58
C THR A 65 7.60 14.17 8.42
N ASP A 66 7.44 14.98 7.36
CA ASP A 66 6.18 15.69 7.10
C ASP A 66 5.03 14.76 6.73
N HIS A 67 5.36 13.56 6.16
CA HIS A 67 4.38 12.56 5.78
C HIS A 67 5.00 11.16 5.68
N ILE A 68 4.16 10.14 5.85
CA ILE A 68 4.55 8.73 5.70
C ILE A 68 3.72 8.11 4.56
N ALA A 69 4.38 7.51 3.58
CA ALA A 69 3.76 6.71 2.53
C ALA A 69 4.03 5.22 2.78
N VAL A 70 2.97 4.41 2.76
CA VAL A 70 3.07 2.94 2.87
C VAL A 70 2.55 2.35 1.56
N THR A 71 3.40 1.61 0.85
CA THR A 71 3.08 1.07 -0.47
C THR A 71 2.85 -0.44 -0.45
N GLY A 72 1.91 -0.86 0.39
CA GLY A 72 1.32 -2.19 0.32
C GLY A 72 1.98 -3.28 1.16
N ASP A 73 1.31 -4.42 1.11
CA ASP A 73 1.69 -5.67 1.74
C ASP A 73 1.81 -5.59 3.27
N ILE A 74 0.79 -4.98 3.91
CA ILE A 74 0.58 -5.04 5.36
C ILE A 74 0.14 -6.46 5.75
N ALA A 75 -0.83 -7.03 5.00
CA ALA A 75 -1.33 -8.38 5.22
C ALA A 75 -0.37 -9.45 4.68
N ASN A 76 -0.62 -10.70 5.05
CA ASN A 76 0.16 -11.86 4.61
C ASN A 76 -0.60 -12.77 3.65
N ILE A 77 -1.81 -13.21 4.01
CA ILE A 77 -2.64 -14.11 3.20
C ILE A 77 -4.10 -13.65 3.12
N GLY A 78 -4.37 -12.42 3.55
CA GLY A 78 -5.69 -11.80 3.43
C GLY A 78 -6.76 -12.42 4.34
N LEU A 79 -6.40 -12.91 5.54
CA LEU A 79 -7.37 -13.33 6.55
C LEU A 79 -8.15 -12.12 7.07
N ALA A 80 -9.42 -12.29 7.35
CA ALA A 80 -10.25 -11.21 7.90
C ALA A 80 -9.65 -10.59 9.17
N ALA A 81 -8.97 -11.39 9.99
CA ALA A 81 -8.32 -10.97 11.23
C ALA A 81 -7.03 -10.12 11.01
N GLU A 82 -6.41 -10.17 9.84
CA GLU A 82 -5.22 -9.34 9.55
C GLU A 82 -5.57 -7.85 9.39
N TYR A 83 -6.77 -7.52 8.92
CA TYR A 83 -7.12 -6.14 8.59
C TYR A 83 -7.31 -5.23 9.81
N PRO A 84 -7.97 -5.63 10.91
CA PRO A 84 -7.96 -4.84 12.14
C PRO A 84 -6.54 -4.62 12.70
N ILE A 85 -5.69 -5.63 12.65
CA ILE A 85 -4.28 -5.52 13.08
C ILE A 85 -3.54 -4.50 12.22
N GLY A 86 -3.74 -4.56 10.90
CA GLY A 86 -3.18 -3.58 9.96
C GLY A 86 -3.68 -2.16 10.20
N ARG A 87 -4.97 -1.98 10.55
CA ARG A 87 -5.49 -0.68 10.95
C ARG A 87 -4.79 -0.15 12.20
N ASP A 88 -4.70 -0.96 13.24
CA ASP A 88 -4.07 -0.55 14.50
C ASP A 88 -2.59 -0.19 14.29
N TRP A 89 -1.90 -0.89 13.37
CA TRP A 89 -0.54 -0.55 12.97
C TRP A 89 -0.46 0.77 12.20
N LEU A 90 -1.37 1.04 11.25
CA LEU A 90 -1.44 2.32 10.54
C LEU A 90 -1.75 3.48 11.50
N GLU A 91 -2.69 3.29 12.43
CA GLU A 91 -3.01 4.26 13.49
C GLU A 91 -1.79 4.54 14.38
N ASN A 92 -0.98 3.53 14.68
CA ASN A 92 0.27 3.71 15.40
C ASN A 92 1.31 4.49 14.57
N LEU A 93 1.35 4.38 13.24
CA LEU A 93 2.22 5.23 12.41
C LEU A 93 1.83 6.69 12.47
N GLY A 94 0.53 6.98 12.37
CA GLY A 94 0.02 8.34 12.43
C GLY A 94 -1.44 8.45 12.02
N SER A 95 -1.95 9.67 12.06
CA SER A 95 -3.32 9.96 11.63
C SER A 95 -3.50 9.72 10.13
N THR A 96 -4.75 9.64 9.68
CA THR A 96 -5.08 9.56 8.25
C THR A 96 -4.62 10.77 7.44
N ARG A 97 -4.31 11.88 8.11
CA ARG A 97 -3.73 13.08 7.50
C ARG A 97 -2.23 12.93 7.24
N ASP A 98 -1.54 12.20 8.12
CA ASP A 98 -0.07 12.12 8.14
C ASP A 98 0.45 10.86 7.46
N VAL A 99 -0.44 9.87 7.22
CA VAL A 99 -0.12 8.60 6.58
C VAL A 99 -0.98 8.41 5.33
N THR A 100 -0.34 8.00 4.23
CA THR A 100 -1.01 7.55 2.99
C THR A 100 -0.66 6.09 2.75
N PHE A 101 -1.68 5.29 2.43
CA PHE A 101 -1.52 3.87 2.11
C PHE A 101 -2.03 3.55 0.71
N VAL A 102 -1.33 2.69 -0.02
CA VAL A 102 -1.83 2.04 -1.24
C VAL A 102 -1.64 0.52 -1.12
N PRO A 103 -2.61 -0.31 -1.53
CA PRO A 103 -2.56 -1.74 -1.27
C PRO A 103 -1.64 -2.48 -2.23
N GLY A 104 -0.99 -3.53 -1.70
CA GLY A 104 -0.24 -4.51 -2.46
C GLY A 104 -1.05 -5.77 -2.77
N ASN A 105 -0.39 -6.79 -3.34
CA ASN A 105 -1.05 -8.04 -3.71
C ASN A 105 -1.42 -8.93 -2.50
N HIS A 106 -0.72 -8.80 -1.37
CA HIS A 106 -1.08 -9.50 -0.15
C HIS A 106 -2.27 -8.86 0.57
N ASP A 107 -2.47 -7.56 0.40
CA ASP A 107 -3.61 -6.84 0.92
C ASP A 107 -4.90 -7.14 0.14
N ILE A 108 -4.76 -7.44 -1.16
CA ILE A 108 -5.86 -7.83 -2.06
C ILE A 108 -5.71 -9.30 -2.48
N TYR A 109 -5.40 -10.16 -1.53
CA TYR A 109 -4.99 -11.55 -1.74
C TYR A 109 -6.05 -12.42 -2.41
N VAL A 110 -7.32 -12.21 -2.02
CA VAL A 110 -8.53 -12.83 -2.58
C VAL A 110 -9.61 -11.77 -2.78
N ARG A 111 -10.71 -12.10 -3.45
CA ARG A 111 -11.75 -11.11 -3.81
C ARG A 111 -12.33 -10.35 -2.62
N GLU A 112 -12.61 -11.05 -1.52
CA GLU A 112 -13.16 -10.42 -0.31
C GLU A 112 -12.15 -9.50 0.40
N SER A 113 -10.85 -9.68 0.16
CA SER A 113 -9.79 -8.86 0.74
C SER A 113 -9.96 -7.38 0.43
N ALA A 114 -10.40 -7.03 -0.77
CA ALA A 114 -10.65 -5.64 -1.16
C ALA A 114 -11.72 -4.97 -0.27
N VAL A 115 -12.75 -5.73 0.12
CA VAL A 115 -13.80 -5.23 1.01
C VAL A 115 -13.26 -5.01 2.43
N PHE A 116 -12.44 -5.93 2.93
CA PHE A 116 -11.82 -5.79 4.25
C PHE A 116 -10.85 -4.61 4.28
N ALA A 117 -9.97 -4.48 3.29
CA ALA A 117 -9.05 -3.37 3.15
C ALA A 117 -9.79 -2.03 3.10
N SER A 118 -10.82 -1.91 2.26
CA SER A 118 -11.62 -0.69 2.17
C SER A 118 -12.30 -0.32 3.49
N ARG A 119 -12.84 -1.29 4.23
CA ARG A 119 -13.52 -1.05 5.51
C ARG A 119 -12.56 -0.62 6.62
N GLN A 120 -11.37 -1.22 6.69
CA GLN A 120 -10.43 -1.01 7.79
C GLN A 120 -9.42 0.10 7.49
N TRP A 121 -9.01 0.27 6.24
CA TRP A 121 -7.92 1.16 5.84
C TRP A 121 -8.37 2.26 4.86
N GLY A 122 -9.66 2.31 4.48
CA GLY A 122 -10.19 3.22 3.45
C GLY A 122 -9.84 4.69 3.71
N ALA A 123 -9.86 5.12 4.98
CA ALA A 123 -9.50 6.48 5.35
C ALA A 123 -8.03 6.84 5.06
N TYR A 124 -7.13 5.85 4.96
CA TYR A 124 -5.73 6.02 4.53
C TYR A 124 -5.56 5.97 3.00
N MET A 125 -6.61 5.56 2.27
CA MET A 125 -6.66 5.36 0.82
C MET A 125 -7.74 6.25 0.16
N SER A 126 -7.88 7.48 0.62
CA SER A 126 -8.89 8.44 0.13
C SER A 126 -8.27 9.79 -0.17
N ASP A 127 -8.95 10.60 -0.95
CA ASP A 127 -8.64 12.03 -1.13
C ASP A 127 -8.68 12.79 0.20
N ASP A 128 -8.24 14.04 0.20
CA ASP A 128 -8.26 14.91 1.38
C ASP A 128 -9.68 15.25 1.86
N ASP A 129 -10.69 15.16 1.01
CA ASP A 129 -12.11 15.33 1.34
C ASP A 129 -12.79 14.04 1.82
N GLY A 130 -12.04 12.93 1.88
CA GLY A 130 -12.55 11.62 2.28
C GLY A 130 -13.19 10.82 1.15
N THR A 131 -13.21 11.32 -0.08
CA THR A 131 -13.69 10.56 -1.25
C THR A 131 -12.75 9.39 -1.51
N GLY A 132 -13.30 8.18 -1.48
CA GLY A 132 -12.55 6.95 -1.74
C GLY A 132 -12.46 6.62 -3.22
N GLY A 133 -11.54 5.71 -3.53
CA GLY A 133 -11.33 5.19 -4.90
C GLY A 133 -9.91 5.42 -5.38
N PHE A 134 -9.58 4.79 -6.51
CA PHE A 134 -8.26 4.92 -7.12
C PHE A 134 -8.37 5.46 -8.55
N PRO A 135 -7.49 6.42 -8.94
CA PRO A 135 -6.53 7.11 -8.08
C PRO A 135 -7.18 8.07 -7.10
N PHE A 136 -6.55 8.29 -5.96
CA PHE A 136 -6.86 9.40 -5.06
C PHE A 136 -5.69 10.38 -5.02
N VAL A 137 -5.95 11.64 -4.64
CA VAL A 137 -4.94 12.70 -4.60
C VAL A 137 -4.94 13.39 -3.24
N ARG A 138 -3.77 13.46 -2.61
CA ARG A 138 -3.55 14.19 -1.36
C ARG A 138 -2.53 15.29 -1.54
N ARG A 139 -2.82 16.47 -1.02
CA ARG A 139 -1.88 17.60 -1.06
C ARG A 139 -1.20 17.75 0.29
N ARG A 140 0.14 17.74 0.27
CA ARG A 140 0.98 17.91 1.47
C ARG A 140 2.08 18.90 1.15
N GLY A 141 1.97 20.11 1.71
CA GLY A 141 2.90 21.21 1.38
C GLY A 141 2.93 21.45 -0.14
N ASN A 142 4.11 21.31 -0.73
CA ASN A 142 4.36 21.42 -2.17
C ASN A 142 4.37 20.07 -2.91
N VAL A 143 3.79 19.02 -2.30
CA VAL A 143 3.72 17.67 -2.90
C VAL A 143 2.28 17.25 -3.09
N ALA A 144 1.96 16.69 -4.26
CA ALA A 144 0.75 15.94 -4.53
C ALA A 144 1.08 14.44 -4.52
N LEU A 145 0.53 13.71 -3.55
CA LEU A 145 0.63 12.25 -3.46
C LEU A 145 -0.56 11.64 -4.23
N ILE A 146 -0.28 10.84 -5.24
CA ILE A 146 -1.30 10.22 -6.10
C ILE A 146 -1.26 8.71 -5.85
N GLY A 147 -2.26 8.19 -5.13
CA GLY A 147 -2.33 6.77 -4.79
C GLY A 147 -3.01 5.95 -5.88
N LEU A 148 -2.37 4.84 -6.28
CA LEU A 148 -2.90 3.85 -7.21
C LEU A 148 -2.99 2.47 -6.54
N SER A 149 -3.97 1.67 -6.92
CA SER A 149 -4.06 0.27 -6.50
C SER A 149 -3.60 -0.64 -7.64
N THR A 150 -2.51 -1.35 -7.41
CA THR A 150 -2.03 -2.40 -8.34
C THR A 150 -2.34 -3.80 -7.81
N GLY A 151 -2.83 -3.91 -6.56
CA GLY A 151 -3.21 -5.18 -5.95
C GLY A 151 -4.46 -5.76 -6.61
N VAL A 152 -4.35 -6.98 -7.12
CA VAL A 152 -5.45 -7.75 -7.69
C VAL A 152 -5.38 -9.21 -7.21
N PRO A 153 -6.52 -9.89 -7.03
CA PRO A 153 -6.49 -11.31 -6.73
C PRO A 153 -5.86 -12.09 -7.88
N THR A 154 -4.83 -12.87 -7.59
CA THR A 154 -4.09 -13.68 -8.58
C THR A 154 -4.18 -15.18 -8.26
N ALA A 155 -3.83 -16.01 -9.23
CA ALA A 155 -3.69 -17.45 -9.01
C ALA A 155 -2.57 -17.75 -7.97
N PRO A 156 -2.55 -18.95 -7.36
CA PRO A 156 -1.45 -19.37 -6.50
C PRO A 156 -0.09 -19.18 -7.18
N PHE A 157 0.92 -18.78 -6.39
CA PHE A 157 2.30 -18.51 -6.84
C PHE A 157 2.48 -17.28 -7.75
N LEU A 158 1.43 -16.54 -8.05
CA LEU A 158 1.50 -15.27 -8.76
C LEU A 158 1.25 -14.11 -7.79
N ALA A 159 2.07 -13.07 -7.96
CA ALA A 159 2.01 -11.82 -7.21
C ALA A 159 2.07 -10.62 -8.18
N THR A 160 1.46 -10.77 -9.36
CA THR A 160 1.45 -9.73 -10.39
C THR A 160 0.43 -8.64 -10.08
N GLY A 161 0.78 -7.40 -10.42
CA GLY A 161 -0.11 -6.25 -10.33
C GLY A 161 -0.81 -5.93 -11.65
N TRP A 162 -1.88 -5.18 -11.54
CA TRP A 162 -2.61 -4.66 -12.70
C TRP A 162 -3.34 -3.36 -12.36
N LEU A 163 -3.21 -2.33 -13.19
CA LEU A 163 -3.92 -1.05 -13.03
C LEU A 163 -5.21 -1.01 -13.83
N GLY A 164 -5.16 -1.45 -15.07
CA GLY A 164 -6.27 -1.39 -16.02
C GLY A 164 -6.51 -0.01 -16.61
N VAL A 165 -7.18 -0.01 -17.76
CA VAL A 165 -7.42 1.21 -18.56
C VAL A 165 -8.18 2.30 -17.82
N THR A 166 -9.08 1.92 -16.92
CA THR A 166 -9.89 2.88 -16.14
C THR A 166 -9.03 3.68 -15.18
N GLN A 167 -8.12 3.02 -14.44
CA GLN A 167 -7.21 3.71 -13.52
C GLN A 167 -6.18 4.56 -14.27
N PHE A 168 -5.67 4.07 -15.42
CA PHE A 168 -4.78 4.87 -16.28
C PHE A 168 -5.46 6.15 -16.80
N ALA A 169 -6.69 6.03 -17.29
CA ALA A 169 -7.44 7.20 -17.75
C ALA A 169 -7.68 8.21 -16.61
N ALA A 170 -8.05 7.71 -15.44
CA ALA A 170 -8.28 8.55 -14.26
C ALA A 170 -6.97 9.19 -13.74
N LEU A 171 -5.84 8.47 -13.79
CA LEU A 171 -4.51 9.03 -13.49
C LEU A 171 -4.15 10.15 -14.45
N ALA A 172 -4.35 9.96 -15.75
CA ALA A 172 -4.09 11.02 -16.75
C ALA A 172 -4.93 12.27 -16.48
N ILE A 173 -6.20 12.11 -16.10
CA ILE A 173 -7.07 13.21 -15.70
C ILE A 173 -6.56 13.90 -14.43
N ALA A 174 -6.16 13.13 -13.41
CA ALA A 174 -5.62 13.69 -12.16
C ALA A 174 -4.33 14.48 -12.41
N LEU A 175 -3.39 13.92 -13.18
CA LEU A 175 -2.13 14.59 -13.54
C LEU A 175 -2.38 15.88 -14.35
N ASN A 176 -3.34 15.84 -15.27
CA ASN A 176 -3.69 17.03 -16.06
C ASN A 176 -4.33 18.15 -15.21
N LYS A 177 -5.16 17.80 -14.22
CA LYS A 177 -5.71 18.76 -13.24
C LYS A 177 -4.62 19.42 -12.40
N LEU A 178 -3.56 18.69 -12.08
CA LEU A 178 -2.43 19.17 -11.28
C LEU A 178 -1.35 19.90 -12.11
N ARG A 179 -1.50 19.93 -13.45
CA ARG A 179 -0.43 20.36 -14.36
C ARG A 179 0.06 21.79 -14.09
N ASP A 180 -0.86 22.70 -13.81
CA ASP A 180 -0.57 24.11 -13.64
C ASP A 180 -0.35 24.51 -12.16
N GLU A 181 -0.42 23.52 -11.25
CA GLU A 181 -0.10 23.70 -9.82
C GLU A 181 1.43 23.53 -9.61
N ASP A 182 2.04 24.41 -8.82
CA ASP A 182 3.47 24.31 -8.45
C ASP A 182 3.66 23.24 -7.37
N LEU A 183 3.42 21.97 -7.75
CA LEU A 183 3.50 20.80 -6.90
C LEU A 183 4.43 19.73 -7.50
N PHE A 184 5.25 19.14 -6.66
CA PHE A 184 5.90 17.87 -6.99
C PHE A 184 4.86 16.74 -6.97
N ARG A 185 4.75 15.98 -8.04
CA ARG A 185 3.77 14.90 -8.18
C ARG A 185 4.43 13.56 -7.90
N ALA A 186 4.10 12.95 -6.77
CA ALA A 186 4.58 11.63 -6.37
C ALA A 186 3.47 10.60 -6.59
N VAL A 187 3.69 9.65 -7.50
CA VAL A 187 2.77 8.54 -7.74
C VAL A 187 3.16 7.36 -6.86
N LEU A 188 2.22 6.89 -6.05
CA LEU A 188 2.40 5.79 -5.11
C LEU A 188 1.72 4.54 -5.65
N LEU A 189 2.47 3.46 -5.79
CA LEU A 189 1.98 2.15 -6.20
C LEU A 189 2.89 1.06 -5.61
N HIS A 190 2.36 -0.16 -5.48
CA HIS A 190 3.11 -1.27 -4.89
C HIS A 190 4.01 -1.97 -5.92
N HIS A 191 3.44 -2.40 -7.04
CA HIS A 191 4.22 -3.10 -8.06
C HIS A 191 5.04 -2.13 -8.91
N PRO A 192 6.34 -2.40 -9.12
CA PRO A 192 7.20 -1.48 -9.87
C PRO A 192 6.74 -1.36 -11.34
N PRO A 193 6.65 -0.13 -11.87
CA PRO A 193 6.24 0.11 -13.26
C PRO A 193 7.43 -0.06 -14.23
N VAL A 194 8.20 -1.14 -14.05
CA VAL A 194 9.35 -1.46 -14.89
C VAL A 194 9.16 -2.80 -15.59
N THR A 195 9.59 -2.89 -16.85
CA THR A 195 9.38 -4.06 -17.68
C THR A 195 10.31 -5.22 -17.34
N GLU A 196 11.44 -4.95 -16.70
CA GLU A 196 12.47 -5.90 -16.30
C GLU A 196 12.18 -6.60 -14.98
N ALA A 197 11.09 -6.24 -14.29
CA ALA A 197 10.68 -6.92 -13.06
C ALA A 197 10.42 -8.41 -13.29
N ALA A 198 10.72 -9.24 -12.28
CA ALA A 198 10.50 -10.69 -12.35
C ALA A 198 9.06 -11.00 -12.73
N GLN A 199 8.85 -11.96 -13.62
CA GLN A 199 7.53 -12.28 -14.22
C GLN A 199 6.42 -12.45 -13.20
N GLN A 200 6.73 -13.07 -12.05
CA GLN A 200 5.75 -13.33 -11.00
C GLN A 200 5.33 -12.11 -10.18
N ASN A 201 6.13 -11.02 -10.18
CA ASN A 201 5.94 -9.84 -9.32
C ASN A 201 5.82 -8.54 -10.11
N ARG A 202 5.68 -8.62 -11.44
CA ARG A 202 5.63 -7.41 -12.29
C ARG A 202 4.24 -6.79 -12.35
N LEU A 203 4.20 -5.51 -12.65
CA LEU A 203 3.00 -4.85 -13.13
C LEU A 203 2.76 -5.29 -14.59
N LEU A 204 1.61 -5.95 -14.85
CA LEU A 204 1.33 -6.56 -16.16
C LEU A 204 1.19 -5.53 -17.28
N ASP A 205 0.67 -4.38 -16.95
CA ASP A 205 0.43 -3.26 -17.87
C ASP A 205 1.45 -2.11 -17.70
N ALA A 206 2.65 -2.41 -17.18
CA ALA A 206 3.73 -1.43 -16.97
C ALA A 206 4.12 -0.65 -18.25
N ARG A 207 3.93 -1.24 -19.44
CA ARG A 207 4.24 -0.57 -20.71
C ARG A 207 3.34 0.61 -21.06
N ILE A 208 2.20 0.73 -20.39
CA ILE A 208 1.24 1.82 -20.57
C ILE A 208 1.59 3.00 -19.64
N PHE A 209 2.31 2.72 -18.54
CA PHE A 209 2.73 3.71 -17.55
C PHE A 209 3.84 4.63 -18.08
#